data_212b02949a62783e3ad679079fbc4f3f
#
_entry.id   212b02949a62783e3ad679079fbc4f3f
#
_cell.length_a   1.000
_cell.length_b   1.000
_cell.length_c   1.000
_cell.angle_alpha   90.00
_cell.angle_beta   90.00
_cell.angle_gamma   90.00
#
_symmetry.space_group_name_H-M   'P 1'
#
loop_
_entity.id
_entity.type
_entity.pdbx_description
1 polymer ?
#
loop_
_entity_poly.entity_id
_entity_poly.type
_entity_poly.pdbx_seq_one_letter_code
_entity_poly.pdbx_strand_id
1 'polypeptide(L)'
;AAGSLRQIDPTITAKRPLKFFAYAWGLTSAPFAKTQGEALRKLAKWGFATNPETQRVEGVEGLLAAYRDMEALRPKLTFDIDGVVYKVDRLDWQDRLGFVSRSPRWGIARKFPAEQARTMLEAIDLQVGRTGAVTPVARLAPVTVGGVVVTNATLHNGDEIARKDIRIGDTVVVQRAGDVIPQVVEVVDPDRKGRAEPFEFPHVCPCPLQTPLARETTAAGTETVVRRCTGEFACPFQRIEHLKHFVSRRAFDIEGLGDKQLQAFFDDGIVREPADIFKLAEHDKASLKKLKDRE
;
A
#
# COMPACT_ATOMS: atom_id res chain seq x y z
N ALA A 1 -0.38 -0.61 13.45
CA ALA A 1 -1.66 -1.28 13.81
C ALA A 1 -2.30 -2.02 12.62
N ALA A 2 -1.83 -1.81 11.38
CA ALA A 2 -2.33 -2.51 10.20
C ALA A 2 -2.21 -4.04 10.41
N GLY A 3 -3.30 -4.78 10.12
CA GLY A 3 -3.36 -6.22 10.36
C GLY A 3 -3.41 -6.66 11.84
N SER A 4 -3.12 -5.76 12.79
CA SER A 4 -3.13 -6.10 14.21
C SER A 4 -4.50 -6.00 14.85
N LEU A 5 -5.35 -5.10 14.37
CA LEU A 5 -6.69 -4.88 14.90
C LEU A 5 -7.69 -5.92 14.40
N ARG A 6 -7.58 -6.30 13.12
CA ARG A 6 -8.51 -7.22 12.48
C ARG A 6 -7.92 -8.62 12.40
N GLN A 7 -8.24 -9.42 13.41
CA GLN A 7 -7.93 -10.85 13.46
C GLN A 7 -9.24 -11.61 13.44
N ILE A 8 -9.26 -12.80 12.84
CA ILE A 8 -10.42 -13.70 12.86
C ILE A 8 -10.75 -14.05 14.31
N ASP A 9 -9.73 -14.35 15.12
CA ASP A 9 -9.89 -14.55 16.56
C ASP A 9 -9.65 -13.23 17.32
N PRO A 10 -10.68 -12.63 17.94
CA PRO A 10 -10.57 -11.37 18.67
C PRO A 10 -9.66 -11.48 19.92
N THR A 11 -9.42 -12.70 20.44
CA THR A 11 -8.53 -12.91 21.58
C THR A 11 -7.08 -12.58 21.24
N ILE A 12 -6.67 -12.75 20.00
CA ILE A 12 -5.35 -12.36 19.50
C ILE A 12 -5.21 -10.84 19.55
N THR A 13 -6.21 -10.10 19.10
CA THR A 13 -6.24 -8.63 19.17
C THR A 13 -6.22 -8.14 20.61
N ALA A 14 -6.99 -8.76 21.48
CA ALA A 14 -7.06 -8.39 22.91
C ALA A 14 -5.71 -8.50 23.64
N LYS A 15 -4.85 -9.43 23.23
CA LYS A 15 -3.50 -9.61 23.81
C LYS A 15 -2.48 -8.57 23.31
N ARG A 16 -2.81 -7.79 22.29
CA ARG A 16 -1.89 -6.80 21.69
C ARG A 16 -2.00 -5.46 22.43
N PRO A 17 -0.88 -4.79 22.74
CA PRO A 17 -0.87 -3.50 23.45
C PRO A 17 -1.25 -2.34 22.51
N LEU A 18 -2.46 -2.44 21.92
CA LEU A 18 -2.97 -1.39 21.03
C LEU A 18 -3.39 -0.16 21.83
N LYS A 19 -3.05 1.02 21.31
CA LYS A 19 -3.50 2.31 21.83
C LYS A 19 -4.47 2.96 20.86
N PHE A 20 -5.37 3.78 21.38
CA PHE A 20 -6.38 4.50 20.63
C PHE A 20 -6.25 6.00 20.87
N PHE A 21 -6.34 6.81 19.79
CA PHE A 21 -6.51 8.24 19.86
C PHE A 21 -7.73 8.68 19.06
N ALA A 22 -8.65 9.41 19.71
CA ALA A 22 -9.73 10.07 19.02
C ALA A 22 -9.22 11.36 18.36
N TYR A 23 -9.35 11.45 17.03
CA TYR A 23 -8.89 12.61 16.24
C TYR A 23 -10.00 13.22 15.37
N ALA A 24 -11.17 12.60 15.35
CA ALA A 24 -12.36 13.01 14.62
C ALA A 24 -13.60 12.39 15.28
N TRP A 25 -14.76 12.77 14.81
CA TRP A 25 -16.05 12.25 15.25
C TRP A 25 -16.94 11.94 14.04
N GLY A 26 -17.96 11.13 14.25
CA GLY A 26 -18.99 10.82 13.26
C GLY A 26 -20.20 11.72 13.43
N LEU A 27 -21.40 11.13 13.19
CA LEU A 27 -22.66 11.81 13.36
C LEU A 27 -22.92 12.15 14.83
N THR A 28 -23.39 13.36 15.09
CA THR A 28 -23.80 13.83 16.42
C THR A 28 -25.21 14.39 16.35
N SER A 29 -25.96 14.29 17.44
CA SER A 29 -27.35 14.80 17.52
C SER A 29 -27.43 16.32 17.40
N ALA A 30 -26.36 17.02 17.78
CA ALA A 30 -26.22 18.47 17.68
C ALA A 30 -24.75 18.86 17.56
N PRO A 31 -24.44 20.03 16.95
CA PRO A 31 -23.09 20.60 16.98
C PRO A 31 -22.63 20.81 18.43
N PHE A 32 -21.44 20.29 18.77
CA PHE A 32 -20.91 20.36 20.13
C PHE A 32 -19.67 21.26 20.24
N ALA A 33 -19.12 21.74 19.14
CA ALA A 33 -17.95 22.61 19.11
C ALA A 33 -18.01 23.57 17.91
N LYS A 34 -17.22 24.66 17.98
CA LYS A 34 -17.04 25.61 16.87
C LYS A 34 -15.70 25.44 16.16
N THR A 35 -14.74 24.82 16.83
CA THR A 35 -13.41 24.58 16.28
C THR A 35 -12.94 23.14 16.52
N GLN A 36 -12.01 22.69 15.67
CA GLN A 36 -11.38 21.36 15.78
C GLN A 36 -10.71 21.18 17.15
N GLY A 37 -9.97 22.20 17.59
CA GLY A 37 -9.30 22.16 18.90
C GLY A 37 -10.29 22.12 20.07
N GLU A 38 -11.43 22.85 20.00
CA GLU A 38 -12.50 22.75 20.99
C GLU A 38 -13.10 21.34 21.02
N ALA A 39 -13.38 20.77 19.86
CA ALA A 39 -13.94 19.43 19.75
C ALA A 39 -13.03 18.38 20.40
N LEU A 40 -11.72 18.41 20.10
CA LEU A 40 -10.75 17.49 20.72
C LEU A 40 -10.69 17.64 22.24
N ARG A 41 -10.71 18.86 22.77
CA ARG A 41 -10.77 19.11 24.22
C ARG A 41 -12.06 18.55 24.85
N LYS A 42 -13.21 18.63 24.17
CA LYS A 42 -14.47 18.04 24.64
C LYS A 42 -14.42 16.52 24.61
N LEU A 43 -13.87 15.92 23.55
CA LEU A 43 -13.65 14.48 23.50
C LEU A 43 -12.77 14.00 24.68
N ALA A 44 -11.68 14.72 24.97
CA ALA A 44 -10.85 14.41 26.13
C ALA A 44 -11.61 14.51 27.45
N LYS A 45 -12.47 15.53 27.62
CA LYS A 45 -13.35 15.65 28.80
C LYS A 45 -14.37 14.53 28.92
N TRP A 46 -14.79 13.94 27.81
CA TRP A 46 -15.68 12.78 27.80
C TRP A 46 -14.96 11.44 28.03
N GLY A 47 -13.65 11.48 28.28
CA GLY A 47 -12.84 10.30 28.59
C GLY A 47 -12.14 9.65 27.39
N PHE A 48 -12.25 10.20 26.19
CA PHE A 48 -11.50 9.69 25.04
C PHE A 48 -10.04 10.13 25.10
N ALA A 49 -9.12 9.20 24.86
CA ALA A 49 -7.72 9.55 24.66
C ALA A 49 -7.56 10.37 23.37
N THR A 50 -6.94 11.53 23.45
CA THR A 50 -6.58 12.37 22.30
C THR A 50 -5.06 12.49 22.23
N ASN A 51 -4.52 12.77 21.05
CA ASN A 51 -3.08 12.92 20.91
C ASN A 51 -2.61 14.20 21.64
N PRO A 52 -1.73 14.07 22.67
CA PRO A 52 -1.26 15.20 23.46
C PRO A 52 -0.42 16.20 22.65
N GLU A 53 0.20 15.75 21.57
CA GLU A 53 1.04 16.59 20.70
C GLU A 53 0.22 17.45 19.72
N THR A 54 -1.12 17.38 19.79
CA THR A 54 -1.99 18.23 18.97
C THR A 54 -1.93 19.68 19.45
N GLN A 55 -1.55 20.59 18.55
CA GLN A 55 -1.44 22.01 18.84
C GLN A 55 -2.17 22.87 17.80
N ARG A 56 -2.58 24.06 18.21
CA ARG A 56 -3.10 25.10 17.33
C ARG A 56 -1.98 26.07 16.99
N VAL A 57 -1.78 26.34 15.72
CA VAL A 57 -0.78 27.27 15.21
C VAL A 57 -1.42 28.23 14.21
N GLU A 58 -0.77 29.36 13.94
CA GLU A 58 -1.24 30.38 13.00
C GLU A 58 -0.20 30.62 11.90
N GLY A 59 -0.70 30.80 10.68
CA GLY A 59 0.12 31.12 9.52
C GLY A 59 1.06 29.99 9.08
N VAL A 60 1.73 30.20 7.95
CA VAL A 60 2.63 29.21 7.34
C VAL A 60 3.84 28.95 8.23
N GLU A 61 4.42 29.99 8.82
CA GLU A 61 5.58 29.85 9.70
C GLU A 61 5.29 29.01 10.94
N GLY A 62 4.09 29.18 11.53
CA GLY A 62 3.64 28.34 12.65
C GLY A 62 3.48 26.87 12.23
N LEU A 63 2.94 26.60 11.03
CA LEU A 63 2.82 25.23 10.50
C LEU A 63 4.20 24.59 10.27
N LEU A 64 5.15 25.36 9.74
CA LEU A 64 6.52 24.89 9.48
C LEU A 64 7.29 24.65 10.79
N ALA A 65 7.11 25.49 11.79
CA ALA A 65 7.70 25.31 13.12
C ALA A 65 7.18 24.02 13.77
N ALA A 66 5.85 23.85 13.82
CA ALA A 66 5.22 22.65 14.36
C ALA A 66 5.67 21.35 13.67
N TYR A 67 5.92 21.41 12.36
CA TYR A 67 6.47 20.26 11.63
C TYR A 67 7.88 19.91 12.12
N ARG A 68 8.77 20.90 12.23
CA ARG A 68 10.16 20.69 12.69
C ARG A 68 10.20 20.16 14.12
N ASP A 69 9.34 20.71 15.00
CA ASP A 69 9.24 20.26 16.39
C ASP A 69 8.79 18.80 16.47
N MET A 70 7.80 18.41 15.65
CA MET A 70 7.30 17.05 15.59
C MET A 70 8.33 16.09 15.00
N GLU A 71 9.08 16.50 13.97
CA GLU A 71 10.19 15.72 13.40
C GLU A 71 11.28 15.46 14.44
N ALA A 72 11.66 16.48 15.23
CA ALA A 72 12.62 16.34 16.33
C ALA A 72 12.09 15.47 17.49
N LEU A 73 10.78 15.47 17.72
CA LEU A 73 10.12 14.68 18.77
C LEU A 73 9.95 13.20 18.35
N ARG A 74 9.87 12.90 17.03
CA ARG A 74 9.61 11.57 16.46
C ARG A 74 10.39 10.43 17.15
N PRO A 75 11.71 10.51 17.37
CA PRO A 75 12.48 9.44 18.01
C PRO A 75 12.12 9.18 19.48
N LYS A 76 11.43 10.13 20.15
CA LYS A 76 11.07 10.05 21.57
C LYS A 76 9.63 9.57 21.79
N LEU A 77 8.84 9.46 20.73
CA LEU A 77 7.45 8.99 20.81
C LEU A 77 7.40 7.49 21.08
N THR A 78 6.37 7.05 21.80
CA THR A 78 6.12 5.63 22.08
C THR A 78 5.40 4.91 20.94
N PHE A 79 5.19 5.57 19.81
CA PHE A 79 4.55 5.06 18.59
C PHE A 79 5.16 5.77 17.38
N ASP A 80 5.18 5.06 16.25
CA ASP A 80 5.71 5.60 15.01
C ASP A 80 4.75 6.60 14.37
N ILE A 81 5.33 7.64 13.79
CA ILE A 81 4.62 8.63 12.98
C ILE A 81 5.35 8.83 11.63
N ASP A 82 4.59 9.06 10.59
CA ASP A 82 5.09 9.26 9.22
C ASP A 82 4.95 10.69 8.71
N GLY A 83 4.38 11.57 9.54
CA GLY A 83 4.17 12.98 9.22
C GLY A 83 3.19 13.64 10.16
N VAL A 84 2.81 14.86 9.81
CA VAL A 84 1.80 15.66 10.49
C VAL A 84 0.60 15.91 9.59
N VAL A 85 -0.58 16.04 10.18
CA VAL A 85 -1.80 16.43 9.46
C VAL A 85 -2.23 17.80 9.95
N TYR A 86 -2.24 18.78 9.06
CA TYR A 86 -2.80 20.09 9.31
C TYR A 86 -4.29 20.07 8.98
N LYS A 87 -5.10 20.70 9.82
CA LYS A 87 -6.54 20.85 9.61
C LYS A 87 -6.93 22.29 9.86
N VAL A 88 -7.87 22.80 9.06
CA VAL A 88 -8.49 24.10 9.34
C VAL A 88 -9.22 24.02 10.68
N ASP A 89 -8.92 24.91 11.62
CA ASP A 89 -9.46 24.84 12.99
C ASP A 89 -10.97 25.17 13.05
N ARG A 90 -11.46 26.14 12.25
CA ARG A 90 -12.85 26.54 12.22
C ARG A 90 -13.72 25.50 11.50
N LEU A 91 -14.73 24.96 12.19
CA LEU A 91 -15.61 23.93 11.61
C LEU A 91 -16.52 24.46 10.51
N ASP A 92 -17.00 25.70 10.62
CA ASP A 92 -17.79 26.34 9.54
C ASP A 92 -16.98 26.53 8.24
N TRP A 93 -15.67 26.68 8.35
CA TRP A 93 -14.80 26.69 7.17
C TRP A 93 -14.54 25.29 6.64
N GLN A 94 -14.45 24.28 7.52
CA GLN A 94 -14.38 22.89 7.07
C GLN A 94 -15.62 22.51 6.25
N ASP A 95 -16.81 22.92 6.71
CA ASP A 95 -18.08 22.67 6.00
C ASP A 95 -18.12 23.37 4.63
N ARG A 96 -17.64 24.63 4.55
CA ARG A 96 -17.56 25.38 3.29
C ARG A 96 -16.57 24.82 2.30
N LEU A 97 -15.41 24.32 2.76
CA LEU A 97 -14.39 23.69 1.93
C LEU A 97 -14.83 22.30 1.45
N GLY A 98 -15.55 21.58 2.30
CA GLY A 98 -16.13 20.28 1.98
C GLY A 98 -15.10 19.19 1.66
N PHE A 99 -15.52 18.24 0.82
CA PHE A 99 -14.76 17.06 0.44
C PHE A 99 -14.64 16.94 -1.08
N VAL A 100 -13.58 16.27 -1.54
CA VAL A 100 -13.43 15.77 -2.91
C VAL A 100 -13.30 14.26 -2.82
N SER A 101 -14.30 13.53 -3.34
CA SER A 101 -14.39 12.09 -3.16
C SER A 101 -14.36 11.72 -1.66
N ARG A 102 -13.31 11.08 -1.17
CA ARG A 102 -13.14 10.69 0.25
C ARG A 102 -12.15 11.55 1.02
N SER A 103 -11.61 12.58 0.39
CA SER A 103 -10.57 13.42 0.98
C SER A 103 -11.13 14.79 1.38
N PRO A 104 -10.88 15.25 2.62
CA PRO A 104 -11.27 16.57 3.04
C PRO A 104 -10.41 17.65 2.36
N ARG A 105 -11.02 18.75 1.91
CA ARG A 105 -10.30 19.91 1.36
C ARG A 105 -9.71 20.80 2.44
N TRP A 106 -10.11 20.61 3.67
CA TRP A 106 -9.69 21.36 4.85
C TRP A 106 -8.58 20.68 5.65
N GLY A 107 -8.05 19.56 5.12
CA GLY A 107 -6.96 18.82 5.76
C GLY A 107 -5.86 18.50 4.76
N ILE A 108 -4.60 18.64 5.17
CA ILE A 108 -3.44 18.29 4.37
C ILE A 108 -2.43 17.53 5.23
N ALA A 109 -1.93 16.41 4.71
CA ALA A 109 -0.85 15.66 5.34
C ALA A 109 0.50 16.12 4.78
N ARG A 110 1.45 16.42 5.67
CA ARG A 110 2.85 16.65 5.34
C ARG A 110 3.68 15.52 5.93
N LYS A 111 4.19 14.66 5.06
CA LYS A 111 4.98 13.49 5.46
C LYS A 111 6.40 13.89 5.82
N PHE A 112 7.01 13.17 6.78
CA PHE A 112 8.44 13.27 7.02
C PHE A 112 9.22 12.68 5.84
N PRO A 113 10.52 13.06 5.71
CA PRO A 113 11.39 12.42 4.74
C PRO A 113 11.33 10.90 4.87
N ALA A 114 11.29 10.22 3.75
CA ALA A 114 11.29 8.77 3.73
C ALA A 114 12.63 8.24 4.24
N GLU A 115 12.58 7.21 5.08
CA GLU A 115 13.80 6.50 5.46
C GLU A 115 14.37 5.75 4.26
N GLN A 116 15.69 5.78 4.15
CA GLN A 116 16.43 5.16 3.06
C GLN A 116 17.45 4.17 3.60
N ALA A 117 17.67 3.09 2.85
CA ALA A 117 18.76 2.15 3.09
C ALA A 117 19.36 1.68 1.77
N ARG A 118 20.59 1.19 1.83
CA ARG A 118 21.30 0.63 0.68
C ARG A 118 21.25 -0.89 0.74
N THR A 119 20.94 -1.52 -0.39
CA THR A 119 20.91 -2.98 -0.50
C THR A 119 21.22 -3.42 -1.92
N MET A 120 21.52 -4.71 -2.10
CA MET A 120 21.79 -5.29 -3.41
C MET A 120 20.48 -5.69 -4.10
N LEU A 121 20.39 -5.38 -5.40
CA LEU A 121 19.35 -5.86 -6.29
C LEU A 121 19.72 -7.25 -6.81
N GLU A 122 19.01 -8.28 -6.33
CA GLU A 122 19.30 -9.67 -6.67
C GLU A 122 18.61 -10.13 -7.96
N ALA A 123 17.38 -9.64 -8.19
CA ALA A 123 16.60 -10.00 -9.37
C ALA A 123 15.51 -8.94 -9.65
N ILE A 124 14.93 -8.99 -10.83
CA ILE A 124 13.76 -8.21 -11.23
C ILE A 124 12.67 -9.16 -11.68
N ASP A 125 11.58 -9.22 -10.89
CA ASP A 125 10.39 -9.98 -11.21
C ASP A 125 9.34 -9.11 -11.90
N LEU A 126 8.45 -9.73 -12.65
CA LEU A 126 7.33 -9.06 -13.30
C LEU A 126 6.01 -9.54 -12.70
N GLN A 127 5.25 -8.64 -12.10
CA GLN A 127 3.92 -8.91 -11.57
C GLN A 127 2.86 -8.43 -12.54
N VAL A 128 1.88 -9.28 -12.83
CA VAL A 128 0.75 -8.95 -13.71
C VAL A 128 -0.47 -8.72 -12.83
N GLY A 129 -0.93 -7.49 -12.79
CA GLY A 129 -2.11 -7.12 -12.02
C GLY A 129 -3.42 -7.47 -12.70
N ARG A 130 -4.52 -7.29 -11.99
CA ARG A 130 -5.89 -7.57 -12.44
C ARG A 130 -6.23 -6.91 -13.79
N THR A 131 -5.78 -5.70 -14.04
CA THR A 131 -6.03 -4.96 -15.29
C THR A 131 -5.01 -5.25 -16.38
N GLY A 132 -4.21 -6.30 -16.22
CA GLY A 132 -3.12 -6.63 -17.15
C GLY A 132 -1.84 -5.80 -16.97
N ALA A 133 -1.86 -4.75 -16.15
CA ALA A 133 -0.67 -3.94 -15.92
C ALA A 133 0.50 -4.79 -15.42
N VAL A 134 1.65 -4.71 -16.11
CA VAL A 134 2.85 -5.44 -15.74
C VAL A 134 3.79 -4.49 -15.01
N THR A 135 3.99 -4.80 -13.72
CA THR A 135 4.79 -3.98 -12.81
C THR A 135 6.08 -4.72 -12.47
N PRO A 136 7.25 -4.13 -12.74
CA PRO A 136 8.52 -4.72 -12.32
C PRO A 136 8.74 -4.52 -10.82
N VAL A 137 9.21 -5.58 -10.16
CA VAL A 137 9.48 -5.61 -8.71
C VAL A 137 10.93 -6.04 -8.50
N ALA A 138 11.68 -5.22 -7.79
CA ALA A 138 13.02 -5.54 -7.34
C ALA A 138 12.97 -6.61 -6.26
N ARG A 139 13.73 -7.68 -6.42
CA ARG A 139 14.12 -8.61 -5.36
C ARG A 139 15.41 -8.12 -4.74
N LEU A 140 15.42 -7.93 -3.45
CA LEU A 140 16.49 -7.26 -2.73
C LEU A 140 17.10 -8.18 -1.67
N ALA A 141 18.38 -8.09 -1.47
CA ALA A 141 18.97 -8.59 -0.23
C ALA A 141 18.26 -7.94 0.96
N PRO A 142 17.87 -8.73 1.99
CA PRO A 142 17.07 -8.19 3.09
C PRO A 142 17.73 -6.97 3.75
N VAL A 143 16.96 -5.88 3.89
CA VAL A 143 17.43 -4.63 4.50
C VAL A 143 16.35 -4.02 5.38
N THR A 144 16.72 -3.45 6.51
CA THR A 144 15.78 -2.76 7.39
C THR A 144 15.60 -1.31 6.94
N VAL A 145 14.36 -0.92 6.63
CA VAL A 145 13.97 0.45 6.26
C VAL A 145 12.69 0.81 7.01
N GLY A 146 12.71 1.89 7.77
CA GLY A 146 11.55 2.30 8.56
C GLY A 146 11.10 1.23 9.57
N GLY A 147 12.04 0.57 10.23
CA GLY A 147 11.76 -0.47 11.24
C GLY A 147 11.20 -1.79 10.69
N VAL A 148 11.18 -1.98 9.37
CA VAL A 148 10.67 -3.19 8.71
C VAL A 148 11.73 -3.78 7.79
N VAL A 149 11.86 -5.11 7.78
CA VAL A 149 12.73 -5.81 6.83
C VAL A 149 12.05 -5.82 5.46
N VAL A 150 12.74 -5.22 4.48
CA VAL A 150 12.30 -5.12 3.08
C VAL A 150 13.11 -6.08 2.23
N THR A 151 12.43 -6.92 1.47
CA THR A 151 13.00 -7.85 0.48
C THR A 151 12.50 -7.56 -0.93
N ASN A 152 11.50 -6.70 -1.07
CA ASN A 152 10.90 -6.34 -2.35
C ASN A 152 10.62 -4.85 -2.40
N ALA A 153 10.85 -4.23 -3.55
CA ALA A 153 10.52 -2.84 -3.80
C ALA A 153 9.97 -2.64 -5.22
N THR A 154 9.09 -1.67 -5.42
CA THR A 154 8.62 -1.36 -6.75
C THR A 154 9.70 -0.67 -7.59
N LEU A 155 9.75 -1.04 -8.86
CA LEU A 155 10.53 -0.34 -9.90
C LEU A 155 9.62 0.50 -10.80
N HIS A 156 8.32 0.61 -10.44
CA HIS A 156 7.27 1.34 -11.12
C HIS A 156 6.95 0.80 -12.52
N ASN A 157 7.83 0.96 -13.48
CA ASN A 157 7.67 0.54 -14.87
C ASN A 157 9.03 0.39 -15.57
N GLY A 158 9.02 -0.12 -16.81
CA GLY A 158 10.25 -0.34 -17.58
C GLY A 158 11.00 0.95 -17.93
N ASP A 159 10.27 2.04 -18.14
CA ASP A 159 10.87 3.33 -18.50
C ASP A 159 11.67 3.92 -17.32
N GLU A 160 11.19 3.71 -16.08
CA GLU A 160 11.92 4.09 -14.87
C GLU A 160 13.18 3.25 -14.65
N ILE A 161 13.15 1.96 -14.97
CA ILE A 161 14.35 1.10 -14.92
C ILE A 161 15.40 1.63 -15.91
N ALA A 162 14.98 1.91 -17.14
CA ALA A 162 15.86 2.43 -18.17
C ALA A 162 16.41 3.82 -17.82
N ARG A 163 15.54 4.73 -17.33
CA ARG A 163 15.93 6.10 -16.94
C ARG A 163 16.96 6.13 -15.82
N LYS A 164 16.84 5.21 -14.85
CA LYS A 164 17.73 5.10 -13.70
C LYS A 164 18.91 4.15 -13.97
N ASP A 165 18.95 3.52 -15.13
CA ASP A 165 19.92 2.47 -15.51
C ASP A 165 20.09 1.41 -14.42
N ILE A 166 18.97 0.88 -13.91
CA ILE A 166 18.97 -0.14 -12.85
C ILE A 166 19.28 -1.51 -13.46
N ARG A 167 20.32 -2.19 -12.93
CA ARG A 167 20.75 -3.50 -13.40
C ARG A 167 20.83 -4.50 -12.25
N ILE A 168 20.61 -5.78 -12.54
CA ILE A 168 20.76 -6.86 -11.56
C ILE A 168 22.19 -6.87 -11.03
N GLY A 169 22.37 -7.02 -9.72
CA GLY A 169 23.65 -6.96 -9.03
C GLY A 169 24.10 -5.56 -8.62
N ASP A 170 23.29 -4.51 -8.89
CA ASP A 170 23.60 -3.17 -8.41
C ASP A 170 23.30 -3.01 -6.92
N THR A 171 24.07 -2.16 -6.27
CA THR A 171 23.67 -1.60 -4.98
C THR A 171 22.72 -0.44 -5.22
N VAL A 172 21.52 -0.53 -4.67
CA VAL A 172 20.44 0.45 -4.86
C VAL A 172 20.06 1.11 -3.55
N VAL A 173 19.60 2.34 -3.64
CA VAL A 173 18.93 3.05 -2.53
C VAL A 173 17.45 2.71 -2.57
N VAL A 174 16.97 2.13 -1.47
CA VAL A 174 15.55 1.84 -1.26
C VAL A 174 15.00 2.79 -0.24
N GLN A 175 13.81 3.34 -0.50
CA GLN A 175 13.11 4.19 0.46
C GLN A 175 11.74 3.65 0.79
N ARG A 176 11.31 3.90 2.04
CA ARG A 176 9.96 3.63 2.52
C ARG A 176 9.46 4.83 3.32
N ALA A 177 8.35 5.42 2.87
CA ALA A 177 7.67 6.50 3.58
C ALA A 177 6.50 5.90 4.37
N GLY A 178 6.65 5.73 5.69
CA GLY A 178 5.61 5.18 6.56
C GLY A 178 5.14 3.79 6.09
N ASP A 179 3.84 3.59 5.95
CA ASP A 179 3.21 2.33 5.51
C ASP A 179 3.02 2.26 3.97
N VAL A 180 3.90 2.95 3.22
CA VAL A 180 3.88 2.96 1.75
C VAL A 180 4.75 1.81 1.21
N ILE A 181 4.41 1.35 0.00
CA ILE A 181 5.19 0.32 -0.71
C ILE A 181 6.63 0.80 -0.91
N PRO A 182 7.65 0.02 -0.50
CA PRO A 182 9.05 0.36 -0.74
C PRO A 182 9.33 0.56 -2.23
N GLN A 183 10.18 1.53 -2.55
CA GLN A 183 10.58 1.82 -3.93
C GLN A 183 12.08 1.98 -4.06
N VAL A 184 12.63 1.61 -5.22
CA VAL A 184 14.02 1.88 -5.59
C VAL A 184 14.12 3.33 -6.08
N VAL A 185 14.98 4.11 -5.42
CA VAL A 185 15.19 5.53 -5.73
C VAL A 185 16.24 5.70 -6.81
N GLU A 186 17.42 5.11 -6.58
CA GLU A 186 18.59 5.29 -7.44
C GLU A 186 19.59 4.13 -7.30
N VAL A 187 20.54 4.05 -8.20
CA VAL A 187 21.73 3.20 -8.14
C VAL A 187 22.84 3.96 -7.42
N VAL A 188 23.53 3.32 -6.48
CA VAL A 188 24.58 3.98 -5.67
C VAL A 188 25.82 4.31 -6.47
N ASP A 189 26.25 3.43 -7.38
CA ASP A 189 27.42 3.57 -8.22
C ASP A 189 27.10 3.14 -9.66
N PRO A 190 26.51 4.04 -10.46
CA PRO A 190 26.11 3.74 -11.83
C PRO A 190 27.30 3.53 -12.78
N ASP A 191 28.47 4.05 -12.43
CA ASP A 191 29.70 3.96 -13.26
C ASP A 191 30.60 2.76 -12.90
N ARG A 192 30.18 1.91 -11.96
CA ARG A 192 30.91 0.72 -11.53
C ARG A 192 31.23 -0.20 -12.73
N LYS A 193 32.47 -0.56 -12.89
CA LYS A 193 32.89 -1.53 -13.91
C LYS A 193 32.33 -2.93 -13.62
N GLY A 194 31.97 -3.66 -14.67
CA GLY A 194 31.49 -5.04 -14.56
C GLY A 194 30.05 -5.16 -14.08
N ARG A 195 29.22 -4.12 -14.24
CA ARG A 195 27.77 -4.23 -14.06
C ARG A 195 27.18 -5.20 -15.08
N ALA A 196 26.04 -5.81 -14.74
CA ALA A 196 25.28 -6.62 -15.67
C ALA A 196 24.79 -5.80 -16.86
N GLU A 197 24.36 -6.48 -17.92
CA GLU A 197 23.71 -5.83 -19.07
C GLU A 197 22.44 -5.09 -18.61
N PRO A 198 22.05 -4.01 -19.35
CA PRO A 198 20.80 -3.30 -19.10
C PRO A 198 19.61 -4.26 -19.06
N PHE A 199 18.68 -4.04 -18.13
CA PHE A 199 17.47 -4.85 -18.07
C PHE A 199 16.53 -4.53 -19.24
N GLU A 200 16.29 -5.52 -20.08
CA GLU A 200 15.32 -5.43 -21.17
C GLU A 200 13.94 -5.82 -20.68
N PHE A 201 13.02 -4.87 -20.70
CA PHE A 201 11.63 -5.16 -20.34
C PHE A 201 10.97 -5.97 -21.47
N PRO A 202 10.38 -7.15 -21.19
CA PRO A 202 9.89 -8.05 -22.22
C PRO A 202 8.75 -7.44 -23.05
N HIS A 203 8.60 -7.93 -24.27
CA HIS A 203 7.51 -7.57 -25.16
C HIS A 203 6.29 -8.48 -25.03
N VAL A 204 6.44 -9.59 -24.31
CA VAL A 204 5.39 -10.57 -24.07
C VAL A 204 5.16 -10.78 -22.57
N CYS A 205 3.94 -11.13 -22.22
CA CYS A 205 3.56 -11.44 -20.84
C CYS A 205 4.30 -12.70 -20.36
N PRO A 206 4.80 -12.74 -19.11
CA PRO A 206 5.42 -13.95 -18.54
C PRO A 206 4.43 -15.10 -18.31
N CYS A 207 3.15 -14.94 -18.65
CA CYS A 207 2.17 -16.00 -18.55
C CYS A 207 2.41 -17.09 -19.62
N PRO A 208 1.89 -18.34 -19.44
CA PRO A 208 2.07 -19.43 -20.40
C PRO A 208 1.59 -19.12 -21.82
N LEU A 209 0.67 -18.15 -21.97
CA LEU A 209 0.13 -17.75 -23.27
C LEU A 209 1.07 -16.81 -24.03
N GLN A 210 2.06 -16.21 -23.36
CA GLN A 210 3.02 -15.25 -23.94
C GLN A 210 2.35 -14.18 -24.80
N THR A 211 1.19 -13.68 -24.33
CA THR A 211 0.44 -12.63 -25.06
C THR A 211 1.24 -11.34 -25.13
N PRO A 212 1.12 -10.56 -26.21
CA PRO A 212 1.83 -9.31 -26.36
C PRO A 212 1.55 -8.34 -25.20
N LEU A 213 2.57 -7.56 -24.83
CA LEU A 213 2.42 -6.42 -23.91
C LEU A 213 2.24 -5.16 -24.75
N ALA A 214 1.09 -4.50 -24.60
CA ALA A 214 0.76 -3.27 -25.29
C ALA A 214 0.82 -2.06 -24.35
N ARG A 215 1.13 -0.89 -24.89
CA ARG A 215 0.94 0.41 -24.24
C ARG A 215 -0.40 0.98 -24.69
N GLU A 216 -1.16 1.52 -23.76
CA GLU A 216 -2.40 2.22 -24.10
C GLU A 216 -2.08 3.63 -24.58
N THR A 217 -2.81 4.09 -25.59
CA THR A 217 -2.75 5.47 -26.03
C THR A 217 -3.87 6.25 -25.36
N THR A 218 -3.53 7.35 -24.72
CA THR A 218 -4.52 8.24 -24.11
C THR A 218 -5.38 8.93 -25.18
N ALA A 219 -6.52 9.51 -24.79
CA ALA A 219 -7.35 10.28 -25.71
C ALA A 219 -6.60 11.47 -26.35
N ALA A 220 -5.52 11.92 -25.74
CA ALA A 220 -4.63 12.97 -26.28
C ALA A 220 -3.55 12.44 -27.26
N GLY A 221 -3.58 11.15 -27.60
CA GLY A 221 -2.60 10.53 -28.51
C GLY A 221 -1.23 10.19 -27.89
N THR A 222 -1.10 10.30 -26.55
CA THR A 222 0.15 10.00 -25.85
C THR A 222 0.14 8.56 -25.36
N GLU A 223 1.20 7.79 -25.62
CA GLU A 223 1.36 6.45 -25.05
C GLU A 223 1.58 6.51 -23.54
N THR A 224 0.93 5.60 -22.81
CA THR A 224 1.16 5.43 -21.39
C THR A 224 2.46 4.67 -21.14
N VAL A 225 3.11 4.94 -19.99
CA VAL A 225 4.34 4.22 -19.58
C VAL A 225 4.05 2.79 -19.11
N VAL A 226 2.79 2.47 -18.82
CA VAL A 226 2.36 1.15 -18.32
C VAL A 226 2.16 0.22 -19.49
N ARG A 227 2.86 -0.92 -19.47
CA ARG A 227 2.62 -2.02 -20.42
C ARG A 227 1.59 -2.98 -19.84
N ARG A 228 0.64 -3.40 -20.68
CA ARG A 228 -0.45 -4.30 -20.28
C ARG A 228 -0.45 -5.57 -21.10
N CYS A 229 -0.67 -6.68 -20.41
CA CYS A 229 -0.94 -7.96 -21.04
C CYS A 229 -2.32 -7.93 -21.72
N THR A 230 -2.36 -8.22 -23.01
CA THR A 230 -3.57 -8.24 -23.84
C THR A 230 -4.40 -9.51 -23.69
N GLY A 231 -3.97 -10.44 -22.85
CA GLY A 231 -4.62 -11.74 -22.67
C GLY A 231 -5.90 -11.71 -21.83
N GLU A 232 -6.20 -10.60 -21.16
CA GLU A 232 -7.40 -10.40 -20.35
C GLU A 232 -7.76 -11.65 -19.49
N PHE A 233 -9.00 -12.15 -19.58
CA PHE A 233 -9.43 -13.35 -18.85
C PHE A 233 -8.79 -14.65 -19.32
N ALA A 234 -8.18 -14.70 -20.52
CA ALA A 234 -7.40 -15.87 -20.95
C ALA A 234 -6.09 -15.97 -20.17
N CYS A 235 -5.49 -14.84 -19.77
CA CYS A 235 -4.26 -14.83 -18.99
C CYS A 235 -4.50 -15.35 -17.55
N PRO A 236 -3.86 -16.46 -17.15
CA PRO A 236 -4.07 -17.03 -15.81
C PRO A 236 -3.64 -16.06 -14.68
N PHE A 237 -2.63 -15.22 -14.92
CA PHE A 237 -2.20 -14.23 -13.93
C PHE A 237 -3.25 -13.12 -13.71
N GLN A 238 -3.90 -12.65 -14.77
CA GLN A 238 -4.99 -11.69 -14.63
C GLN A 238 -6.21 -12.34 -13.98
N ARG A 239 -6.50 -13.59 -14.35
CA ARG A 239 -7.64 -14.33 -13.83
C ARG A 239 -7.56 -14.52 -12.32
N ILE A 240 -6.41 -14.96 -11.80
CA ILE A 240 -6.25 -15.11 -10.34
C ILE A 240 -6.38 -13.78 -9.62
N GLU A 241 -5.84 -12.70 -10.16
CA GLU A 241 -5.98 -11.37 -9.56
C GLU A 241 -7.44 -10.85 -9.61
N HIS A 242 -8.22 -11.21 -10.63
CA HIS A 242 -9.66 -10.96 -10.65
C HIS A 242 -10.39 -11.73 -9.55
N LEU A 243 -10.03 -13.00 -9.32
CA LEU A 243 -10.62 -13.83 -8.26
C LEU A 243 -10.27 -13.29 -6.88
N LYS A 244 -9.01 -12.91 -6.62
CA LYS A 244 -8.59 -12.25 -5.37
C LYS A 244 -9.37 -10.97 -5.12
N HIS A 245 -9.57 -10.15 -6.15
CA HIS A 245 -10.39 -8.97 -6.02
C HIS A 245 -11.85 -9.30 -5.74
N PHE A 246 -12.41 -10.32 -6.39
CA PHE A 246 -13.79 -10.75 -6.20
C PHE A 246 -14.09 -11.11 -4.74
N VAL A 247 -13.21 -11.88 -4.09
CA VAL A 247 -13.38 -12.27 -2.68
C VAL A 247 -13.01 -11.17 -1.68
N SER A 248 -12.37 -10.10 -2.16
CA SER A 248 -11.85 -9.05 -1.30
C SER A 248 -12.96 -8.22 -0.65
N ARG A 249 -12.60 -7.53 0.43
CA ARG A 249 -13.47 -6.60 1.17
C ARG A 249 -14.05 -5.45 0.33
N ARG A 250 -13.51 -5.20 -0.84
CA ARG A 250 -13.98 -4.15 -1.76
C ARG A 250 -15.01 -4.67 -2.76
N ALA A 251 -15.27 -5.97 -2.77
CA ALA A 251 -16.21 -6.63 -3.63
C ALA A 251 -17.18 -7.51 -2.82
N PHE A 252 -17.08 -8.83 -2.84
CA PHE A 252 -18.00 -9.72 -2.16
C PHE A 252 -17.68 -9.98 -0.68
N ASP A 253 -16.49 -9.59 -0.20
CA ASP A 253 -16.04 -9.72 1.20
C ASP A 253 -16.21 -11.15 1.76
N ILE A 254 -15.70 -12.14 1.02
CA ILE A 254 -15.82 -13.54 1.42
C ILE A 254 -14.78 -13.83 2.52
N GLU A 255 -15.25 -13.85 3.76
CA GLU A 255 -14.39 -14.08 4.92
C GLU A 255 -13.83 -15.51 4.94
N GLY A 256 -12.56 -15.64 5.32
CA GLY A 256 -11.87 -16.93 5.39
C GLY A 256 -11.31 -17.43 4.05
N LEU A 257 -11.63 -16.79 2.92
CA LEU A 257 -11.05 -17.11 1.61
C LEU A 257 -10.00 -16.06 1.23
N GLY A 258 -8.80 -16.20 1.80
CA GLY A 258 -7.68 -15.29 1.54
C GLY A 258 -6.90 -15.64 0.27
N ASP A 259 -5.93 -14.76 -0.08
CA ASP A 259 -5.13 -14.86 -1.31
C ASP A 259 -4.41 -16.20 -1.43
N LYS A 260 -3.89 -16.76 -0.33
CA LYS A 260 -3.15 -18.04 -0.34
C LYS A 260 -4.06 -19.22 -0.65
N GLN A 261 -5.23 -19.31 0.03
CA GLN A 261 -6.18 -20.40 -0.23
C GLN A 261 -6.72 -20.31 -1.65
N LEU A 262 -7.05 -19.10 -2.09
CA LEU A 262 -7.58 -18.90 -3.44
C LEU A 262 -6.53 -19.26 -4.50
N GLN A 263 -5.25 -18.90 -4.27
CA GLN A 263 -4.16 -19.30 -5.14
C GLN A 263 -4.05 -20.83 -5.22
N ALA A 264 -4.08 -21.54 -4.08
CA ALA A 264 -4.03 -23.00 -4.04
C ALA A 264 -5.21 -23.64 -4.80
N PHE A 265 -6.43 -23.14 -4.61
CA PHE A 265 -7.61 -23.63 -5.35
C PHE A 265 -7.50 -23.36 -6.84
N PHE A 266 -6.91 -22.24 -7.23
CA PHE A 266 -6.67 -21.90 -8.63
C PHE A 266 -5.62 -22.81 -9.26
N ASP A 267 -4.51 -23.06 -8.59
CA ASP A 267 -3.40 -23.90 -9.07
C ASP A 267 -3.83 -25.36 -9.20
N ASP A 268 -4.67 -25.85 -8.28
CA ASP A 268 -5.25 -27.19 -8.35
C ASP A 268 -6.47 -27.27 -9.32
N GLY A 269 -6.83 -26.16 -9.96
CA GLY A 269 -7.92 -26.11 -10.95
C GLY A 269 -9.33 -26.24 -10.37
N ILE A 270 -9.48 -26.13 -9.04
CA ILE A 270 -10.77 -26.21 -8.33
C ILE A 270 -11.58 -24.93 -8.57
N VAL A 271 -10.93 -23.78 -8.54
CA VAL A 271 -11.54 -22.47 -8.79
C VAL A 271 -10.86 -21.83 -10.00
N ARG A 272 -11.59 -21.62 -11.08
CA ARG A 272 -11.13 -20.96 -12.31
C ARG A 272 -11.87 -19.65 -12.59
N GLU A 273 -13.10 -19.54 -12.12
CA GLU A 273 -13.98 -18.38 -12.27
C GLU A 273 -14.76 -18.12 -10.97
N PRO A 274 -15.35 -16.93 -10.79
CA PRO A 274 -16.09 -16.59 -9.55
C PRO A 274 -17.21 -17.56 -9.18
N ALA A 275 -17.89 -18.16 -10.18
CA ALA A 275 -18.96 -19.10 -9.95
C ALA A 275 -18.50 -20.39 -9.25
N ASP A 276 -17.25 -20.81 -9.46
CA ASP A 276 -16.70 -22.01 -8.85
C ASP A 276 -16.53 -21.90 -7.35
N ILE A 277 -16.37 -20.68 -6.83
CA ILE A 277 -16.26 -20.42 -5.38
C ILE A 277 -17.53 -20.90 -4.66
N PHE A 278 -18.69 -20.71 -5.28
CA PHE A 278 -19.98 -21.13 -4.70
C PHE A 278 -20.23 -22.64 -4.81
N LYS A 279 -19.42 -23.35 -5.60
CA LYS A 279 -19.44 -24.81 -5.76
C LYS A 279 -18.42 -25.52 -4.85
N LEU A 280 -17.62 -24.81 -4.08
CA LEU A 280 -16.59 -25.42 -3.22
C LEU A 280 -17.15 -26.46 -2.23
N ALA A 281 -18.42 -26.33 -1.81
CA ALA A 281 -19.07 -27.29 -0.95
C ALA A 281 -19.32 -28.68 -1.62
N GLU A 282 -19.28 -28.73 -2.94
CA GLU A 282 -19.45 -29.97 -3.72
C GLU A 282 -18.15 -30.79 -3.77
N HIS A 283 -17.01 -30.16 -3.46
CA HIS A 283 -15.72 -30.84 -3.42
C HIS A 283 -15.57 -31.68 -2.17
N ASP A 284 -14.87 -32.81 -2.31
CA ASP A 284 -14.57 -33.71 -1.21
C ASP A 284 -13.81 -32.98 -0.07
N LYS A 285 -14.33 -33.10 1.16
CA LYS A 285 -13.72 -32.50 2.36
C LYS A 285 -12.27 -32.93 2.58
N ALA A 286 -11.89 -34.14 2.17
CA ALA A 286 -10.51 -34.64 2.27
C ALA A 286 -9.58 -33.93 1.29
N SER A 287 -10.03 -33.63 0.08
CA SER A 287 -9.28 -32.85 -0.91
C SER A 287 -9.09 -31.40 -0.47
N LEU A 288 -10.14 -30.80 0.10
CA LEU A 288 -10.07 -29.44 0.68
C LEU A 288 -9.16 -29.37 1.91
N LYS A 289 -9.11 -30.42 2.73
CA LYS A 289 -8.22 -30.52 3.87
C LYS A 289 -6.74 -30.60 3.45
N LYS A 290 -6.41 -31.38 2.41
CA LYS A 290 -5.05 -31.46 1.86
C LYS A 290 -4.52 -30.11 1.39
N LEU A 291 -5.38 -29.19 0.97
CA LEU A 291 -5.00 -27.83 0.57
C LEU A 291 -4.68 -26.95 1.77
N LYS A 292 -5.36 -27.16 2.91
CA LYS A 292 -5.05 -26.44 4.16
C LYS A 292 -3.72 -26.88 4.79
N ASP A 293 -3.36 -28.15 4.64
CA ASP A 293 -2.15 -28.73 5.23
C ASP A 293 -0.87 -28.40 4.41
N ARG A 294 -0.98 -27.61 3.33
CA ARG A 294 0.14 -27.11 2.53
C ARG A 294 0.69 -25.74 3.00
N GLU A 295 0.27 -25.27 4.17
CA GLU A 295 0.77 -24.03 4.80
C GLU A 295 2.19 -24.20 5.38
#